data_354112ed0c660ba252afa94be0d7ba98
#
_entry.id   354112ed0c660ba252afa94be0d7ba98
#
_cell.length_a   1.000
_cell.length_b   1.000
_cell.length_c   1.000
_cell.angle_alpha   90.00
_cell.angle_beta   90.00
_cell.angle_gamma   90.00
#
_symmetry.space_group_name_H-M   'P 1'
#
loop_
_entity.id
_entity.type
_entity.pdbx_description
1 polymer ?
#
loop_
_entity_poly.entity_id
_entity_poly.type
_entity_poly.pdbx_seq_one_letter_code
_entity_poly.pdbx_strand_id
1 'polypeptide(L)'
;SSFLQRGFDQVIHDIAIGGFPVRLLIDRAGIVGEDGETHQGVYDPAFLSQVGMPLYAPSNYAELTYWLHELLKDGCRGPRAIRYPRGGENARLAQYGCSGQDYDFLHRTEGAQAVLISYADEMDDILTACEKLTEHRINCDALKLVKLFPFTEKMIEAVKDYKIVLFAEECVEWGSIGEHLAYCL
;
A
#
# COMPACT_ATOMS: atom_id res chain seq x y z
N SER A 1 9.13 -10.28 -4.79
CA SER A 1 7.93 -10.64 -4.01
C SER A 1 7.63 -12.14 -4.07
N SER A 2 7.41 -12.72 -5.25
CA SER A 2 6.92 -14.11 -5.40
C SER A 2 7.75 -15.20 -4.69
N PHE A 3 9.06 -15.04 -4.54
CA PHE A 3 9.90 -16.02 -3.82
C PHE A 3 9.76 -15.96 -2.30
N LEU A 4 9.24 -14.87 -1.75
CA LEU A 4 9.02 -14.72 -0.32
C LEU A 4 8.02 -15.75 0.22
N GLN A 5 7.09 -16.22 -0.62
CA GLN A 5 6.11 -17.25 -0.27
C GLN A 5 6.76 -18.55 0.24
N ARG A 6 7.94 -18.92 -0.27
CA ARG A 6 8.69 -20.09 0.19
C ARG A 6 9.27 -19.94 1.59
N GLY A 7 9.40 -18.69 2.05
CA GLY A 7 9.88 -18.35 3.39
C GLY A 7 8.77 -18.04 4.39
N PHE A 8 7.50 -18.35 4.08
CA PHE A 8 6.39 -17.94 4.94
C PHE A 8 6.50 -18.51 6.36
N ASP A 9 6.83 -19.79 6.47
CA ASP A 9 7.06 -20.44 7.78
C ASP A 9 8.18 -19.74 8.57
N GLN A 10 9.31 -19.43 7.92
CA GLN A 10 10.44 -18.73 8.55
C GLN A 10 10.06 -17.29 8.94
N VAL A 11 9.24 -16.62 8.13
CA VAL A 11 8.73 -15.27 8.49
C VAL A 11 7.90 -15.34 9.77
N ILE A 12 7.07 -16.37 9.94
CA ILE A 12 6.28 -16.57 11.17
C ILE A 12 7.19 -16.91 12.34
N HIS A 13 7.91 -18.04 12.24
CA HIS A 13 8.58 -18.65 13.40
C HIS A 13 9.91 -17.94 13.75
N ASP A 14 10.72 -17.63 12.74
CA ASP A 14 12.06 -17.10 12.98
C ASP A 14 12.09 -15.56 13.07
N ILE A 15 11.07 -14.87 12.56
CA ILE A 15 11.05 -13.40 12.52
C ILE A 15 9.91 -12.82 13.38
N ALA A 16 8.63 -13.15 13.05
CA ALA A 16 7.50 -12.47 13.65
C ALA A 16 7.30 -12.87 15.12
N ILE A 17 7.30 -14.17 15.43
CA ILE A 17 7.15 -14.67 16.81
C ILE A 17 8.31 -14.21 17.70
N GLY A 18 9.52 -14.22 17.17
CA GLY A 18 10.71 -13.74 17.89
C GLY A 18 10.77 -12.22 18.06
N GLY A 19 9.94 -11.47 17.35
CA GLY A 19 9.92 -10.01 17.38
C GLY A 19 11.23 -9.38 16.93
N PHE A 20 12.00 -10.06 16.09
CA PHE A 20 13.32 -9.59 15.67
C PHE A 20 13.21 -8.33 14.80
N PRO A 21 14.17 -7.39 14.89
CA PRO A 21 14.16 -6.14 14.15
C PRO A 21 14.59 -6.33 12.68
N VAL A 22 13.98 -7.28 11.99
CA VAL A 22 14.23 -7.57 10.58
C VAL A 22 13.51 -6.55 9.69
N ARG A 23 14.14 -6.14 8.60
CA ARG A 23 13.56 -5.28 7.56
C ARG A 23 13.50 -6.08 6.26
N LEU A 24 12.27 -6.38 5.84
CA LEU A 24 12.04 -7.06 4.56
C LEU A 24 11.87 -6.01 3.46
N LEU A 25 12.79 -5.99 2.51
CA LEU A 25 12.71 -5.18 1.30
C LEU A 25 12.18 -6.08 0.18
N ILE A 26 10.93 -5.86 -0.22
CA ILE A 26 10.19 -6.73 -1.13
C ILE A 26 10.15 -6.07 -2.51
N ASP A 27 11.05 -6.49 -3.34
CA ASP A 27 11.16 -6.09 -4.74
C ASP A 27 10.13 -6.81 -5.62
N ARG A 28 9.75 -6.22 -6.74
CA ARG A 28 8.80 -6.75 -7.73
C ARG A 28 7.43 -7.02 -7.12
N ALA A 29 6.92 -6.04 -6.39
CA ALA A 29 5.58 -6.07 -5.85
C ALA A 29 4.55 -5.78 -6.96
N GLY A 30 3.37 -6.38 -6.85
CA GLY A 30 2.30 -6.23 -7.85
C GLY A 30 2.48 -7.11 -9.09
N ILE A 31 1.75 -6.76 -10.14
CA ILE A 31 1.76 -7.46 -11.42
C ILE A 31 2.90 -6.91 -12.28
N VAL A 32 3.78 -7.77 -12.72
CA VAL A 32 4.93 -7.41 -13.56
C VAL A 32 4.74 -8.01 -14.95
N GLY A 33 4.37 -7.19 -15.94
CA GLY A 33 3.99 -7.65 -17.27
C GLY A 33 5.10 -8.37 -18.07
N GLU A 34 6.37 -8.11 -17.74
CA GLU A 34 7.51 -8.80 -18.35
C GLU A 34 7.87 -10.12 -17.68
N ASP A 35 7.36 -10.38 -16.48
CA ASP A 35 7.61 -11.61 -15.75
C ASP A 35 6.56 -12.68 -16.11
N GLY A 36 6.89 -13.97 -15.93
CA GLY A 36 5.95 -15.06 -16.18
C GLY A 36 4.89 -15.16 -15.08
N GLU A 37 3.85 -15.96 -15.33
CA GLU A 37 2.69 -16.17 -14.42
C GLU A 37 3.10 -16.53 -12.99
N THR A 38 4.22 -17.20 -12.80
CA THR A 38 4.73 -17.64 -11.49
C THR A 38 5.52 -16.56 -10.74
N HIS A 39 5.71 -15.38 -11.32
CA HIS A 39 6.57 -14.33 -10.77
C HIS A 39 5.80 -13.04 -10.47
N GLN A 40 4.51 -13.13 -10.22
CA GLN A 40 3.69 -11.99 -9.84
C GLN A 40 3.71 -11.77 -8.33
N GLY A 41 3.83 -10.51 -7.91
CA GLY A 41 3.98 -10.10 -6.51
C GLY A 41 2.65 -9.74 -5.85
N VAL A 42 1.68 -10.66 -5.87
CA VAL A 42 0.29 -10.40 -5.45
C VAL A 42 -0.10 -11.02 -4.11
N TYR A 43 0.79 -11.80 -3.47
CA TYR A 43 0.48 -12.52 -2.23
C TYR A 43 1.05 -11.87 -0.97
N ASP A 44 2.11 -11.07 -1.10
CA ASP A 44 2.84 -10.53 0.05
C ASP A 44 1.98 -9.62 0.96
N PRO A 45 1.06 -8.75 0.47
CA PRO A 45 0.22 -7.98 1.37
C PRO A 45 -0.66 -8.88 2.24
N ALA A 46 -1.27 -9.90 1.64
CA ALA A 46 -2.17 -10.81 2.33
C ALA A 46 -1.45 -11.57 3.47
N PHE A 47 -0.32 -12.23 3.19
CA PHE A 47 0.32 -13.02 4.23
C PHE A 47 1.07 -12.18 5.28
N LEU A 48 1.64 -11.03 4.92
CA LEU A 48 2.34 -10.16 5.88
C LEU A 48 1.37 -9.51 6.87
N SER A 49 0.18 -9.11 6.43
CA SER A 49 -0.87 -8.61 7.31
C SER A 49 -1.35 -9.69 8.29
N GLN A 50 -1.49 -10.95 7.84
CA GLN A 50 -1.88 -12.07 8.71
C GLN A 50 -0.88 -12.34 9.83
N VAL A 51 0.40 -12.14 9.60
CA VAL A 51 1.42 -12.28 10.67
C VAL A 51 1.62 -11.01 11.50
N GLY A 52 0.81 -9.98 11.26
CA GLY A 52 0.86 -8.73 12.02
C GLY A 52 2.07 -7.85 11.71
N MET A 53 2.73 -8.04 10.58
CA MET A 53 3.92 -7.29 10.21
C MET A 53 3.54 -5.94 9.58
N PRO A 54 3.99 -4.80 10.15
CA PRO A 54 3.80 -3.50 9.50
C PRO A 54 4.38 -3.49 8.09
N LEU A 55 3.53 -3.08 7.13
CA LEU A 55 3.82 -3.11 5.71
C LEU A 55 3.65 -1.72 5.10
N TYR A 56 4.62 -1.31 4.31
CA TYR A 56 4.66 -0.02 3.61
C TYR A 56 4.77 -0.23 2.10
N ALA A 57 4.13 0.65 1.33
CA ALA A 57 4.16 0.65 -0.14
C ALA A 57 4.31 2.09 -0.67
N PRO A 58 5.55 2.60 -0.75
CA PRO A 58 5.81 3.91 -1.31
C PRO A 58 5.47 3.95 -2.81
N SER A 59 5.01 5.11 -3.30
CA SER A 59 4.62 5.36 -4.68
C SER A 59 5.67 6.12 -5.50
N ASN A 60 6.73 6.59 -4.85
CA ASN A 60 7.80 7.34 -5.50
C ASN A 60 9.12 7.21 -4.71
N TYR A 61 10.23 7.68 -5.30
CA TYR A 61 11.55 7.57 -4.68
C TYR A 61 11.72 8.42 -3.42
N ALA A 62 11.02 9.56 -3.33
CA ALA A 62 11.07 10.39 -2.14
C ALA A 62 10.45 9.66 -0.93
N GLU A 63 9.30 9.00 -1.12
CA GLU A 63 8.67 8.17 -0.09
C GLU A 63 9.51 6.92 0.23
N LEU A 64 10.02 6.24 -0.80
CA LEU A 64 10.87 5.07 -0.58
C LEU A 64 12.09 5.43 0.27
N THR A 65 12.76 6.54 -0.06
CA THR A 65 13.92 7.04 0.70
C THR A 65 13.55 7.39 2.13
N TYR A 66 12.47 8.15 2.33
CA TYR A 66 12.00 8.55 3.66
C TYR A 66 11.68 7.32 4.52
N TRP A 67 10.85 6.40 4.02
CA TRP A 67 10.42 5.25 4.79
C TRP A 67 11.54 4.25 5.04
N LEU A 68 12.49 4.07 4.12
CA LEU A 68 13.70 3.29 4.40
C LEU A 68 14.49 3.88 5.56
N HIS A 69 14.69 5.19 5.58
CA HIS A 69 15.34 5.86 6.72
C HIS A 69 14.57 5.65 8.02
N GLU A 70 13.24 5.83 8.02
CA GLU A 70 12.39 5.62 9.20
C GLU A 70 12.45 4.17 9.71
N LEU A 71 12.44 3.20 8.80
CA LEU A 71 12.49 1.77 9.15
C LEU A 71 13.87 1.34 9.69
N LEU A 72 14.93 2.04 9.31
CA LEU A 72 16.30 1.74 9.72
C LEU A 72 16.77 2.52 10.95
N LYS A 73 15.98 3.46 11.47
CA LYS A 73 16.34 4.21 12.67
C LYS A 73 16.56 3.29 13.87
N ASP A 74 17.51 3.67 14.70
CA ASP A 74 17.77 3.02 15.98
C ASP A 74 16.52 3.03 16.88
N GLY A 75 16.28 1.92 17.57
CA GLY A 75 15.11 1.77 18.45
C GLY A 75 13.84 1.30 17.74
N CYS A 76 13.84 1.14 16.43
CA CYS A 76 12.71 0.55 15.70
C CYS A 76 12.61 -0.94 16.01
N ARG A 77 11.72 -1.30 16.92
CA ARG A 77 11.54 -2.69 17.39
C ARG A 77 10.62 -3.49 16.48
N GLY A 78 10.83 -4.81 16.46
CA GLY A 78 10.05 -5.77 15.70
C GLY A 78 10.28 -5.73 14.19
N PRO A 79 9.73 -6.72 13.45
CA PRO A 79 9.90 -6.82 12.01
C PRO A 79 9.02 -5.81 11.27
N ARG A 80 9.46 -5.39 10.09
CA ARG A 80 8.72 -4.49 9.20
C ARG A 80 9.04 -4.81 7.76
N ALA A 81 8.11 -4.55 6.87
CA ALA A 81 8.28 -4.76 5.44
C ALA A 81 8.01 -3.47 4.65
N ILE A 82 8.75 -3.29 3.58
CA ILE A 82 8.51 -2.28 2.57
C ILE A 82 8.49 -2.98 1.21
N ARG A 83 7.44 -2.77 0.44
CA ARG A 83 7.27 -3.34 -0.90
C ARG A 83 7.32 -2.25 -1.95
N TYR A 84 7.91 -2.55 -3.09
CA TYR A 84 8.00 -1.62 -4.21
C TYR A 84 7.95 -2.37 -5.55
N PRO A 85 7.39 -1.74 -6.61
CA PRO A 85 7.25 -2.35 -7.92
C PRO A 85 8.59 -2.50 -8.61
N ARG A 86 8.61 -3.24 -9.72
CA ARG A 86 9.71 -3.27 -10.67
C ARG A 86 9.57 -2.11 -11.65
N GLY A 87 10.67 -1.44 -11.95
CA GLY A 87 10.70 -0.38 -12.97
C GLY A 87 11.26 0.93 -12.46
N GLY A 88 11.04 1.97 -13.23
CA GLY A 88 11.39 3.35 -12.88
C GLY A 88 10.27 4.02 -12.10
N GLU A 89 10.56 5.19 -11.57
CA GLU A 89 9.59 6.03 -10.87
C GLU A 89 8.50 6.53 -11.83
N ASN A 90 7.24 6.47 -11.41
CA ASN A 90 6.14 7.09 -12.12
C ASN A 90 6.25 8.62 -12.03
N ALA A 91 6.39 9.29 -13.19
CA ALA A 91 6.62 10.73 -13.27
C ALA A 91 5.47 11.57 -12.70
N ARG A 92 4.22 11.07 -12.76
CA ARG A 92 3.07 11.74 -12.17
C ARG A 92 3.08 11.63 -10.66
N LEU A 93 3.37 10.45 -10.12
CA LEU A 93 3.41 10.21 -8.68
C LEU A 93 4.63 10.88 -8.01
N ALA A 94 5.74 11.02 -8.72
CA ALA A 94 6.92 11.75 -8.27
C ALA A 94 6.63 13.20 -7.87
N GLN A 95 5.66 13.85 -8.53
CA GLN A 95 5.29 15.24 -8.27
C GLN A 95 4.70 15.48 -6.89
N TYR A 96 4.15 14.45 -6.25
CA TYR A 96 3.56 14.57 -4.91
C TYR A 96 4.61 14.53 -3.78
N GLY A 97 5.84 14.12 -4.09
CA GLY A 97 6.91 14.05 -3.10
C GLY A 97 6.60 13.09 -1.95
N CYS A 98 7.01 13.46 -0.73
CA CYS A 98 6.79 12.68 0.48
C CYS A 98 6.30 13.57 1.62
N SER A 99 5.12 13.29 2.16
CA SER A 99 4.55 13.96 3.34
C SER A 99 5.07 13.39 4.67
N GLY A 100 5.60 12.15 4.65
CA GLY A 100 5.94 11.39 5.84
C GLY A 100 4.73 10.87 6.62
N GLN A 101 3.53 10.91 6.03
CA GLN A 101 2.31 10.41 6.63
C GLN A 101 2.01 8.97 6.17
N ASP A 102 1.22 8.24 6.95
CA ASP A 102 0.78 6.88 6.63
C ASP A 102 -0.15 6.83 5.41
N TYR A 103 -0.81 7.94 5.08
CA TYR A 103 -1.68 8.13 3.92
C TYR A 103 -1.74 9.59 3.48
N ASP A 104 -2.08 9.85 2.22
CA ASP A 104 -2.27 11.18 1.65
C ASP A 104 -3.48 11.23 0.72
N PHE A 105 -4.23 12.33 0.76
CA PHE A 105 -5.19 12.63 -0.29
C PHE A 105 -4.46 13.31 -1.47
N LEU A 106 -4.36 12.63 -2.58
CA LEU A 106 -3.73 13.17 -3.79
C LEU A 106 -4.71 14.02 -4.63
N HIS A 107 -6.01 13.78 -4.47
CA HIS A 107 -7.08 14.55 -5.07
C HIS A 107 -8.23 14.72 -4.10
N ARG A 108 -8.78 15.92 -4.01
CA ARG A 108 -9.97 16.23 -3.20
C ARG A 108 -10.93 17.11 -3.96
N THR A 109 -12.22 16.79 -3.86
CA THR A 109 -13.30 17.53 -4.50
C THR A 109 -14.37 17.90 -3.49
N GLU A 110 -14.80 19.15 -3.51
CA GLU A 110 -15.87 19.61 -2.62
C GLU A 110 -17.14 18.78 -2.83
N GLY A 111 -17.71 18.29 -1.74
CA GLY A 111 -18.92 17.48 -1.75
C GLY A 111 -18.73 16.07 -2.29
N ALA A 112 -17.51 15.56 -2.34
CA ALA A 112 -17.24 14.18 -2.72
C ALA A 112 -17.99 13.19 -1.82
N GLN A 113 -18.69 12.24 -2.43
CA GLN A 113 -19.41 11.17 -1.74
C GLN A 113 -18.73 9.82 -1.88
N ALA A 114 -17.73 9.75 -2.74
CA ALA A 114 -16.92 8.57 -2.98
C ALA A 114 -15.44 8.87 -2.70
N VAL A 115 -14.73 7.88 -2.18
CA VAL A 115 -13.27 7.89 -2.10
C VAL A 115 -12.72 6.65 -2.81
N LEU A 116 -11.76 6.87 -3.70
CA LEU A 116 -11.02 5.83 -4.39
C LEU A 116 -9.67 5.68 -3.67
N ILE A 117 -9.35 4.46 -3.25
CA ILE A 117 -8.17 4.16 -2.43
C ILE A 117 -7.28 3.17 -3.18
N SER A 118 -6.00 3.41 -3.18
CA SER A 118 -4.98 2.48 -3.61
C SER A 118 -3.61 2.83 -2.98
N TYR A 119 -2.56 2.19 -3.45
CA TYR A 119 -1.18 2.39 -3.02
C TYR A 119 -0.20 2.16 -4.18
N ALA A 120 1.04 2.54 -3.98
CA ALA A 120 2.13 2.39 -4.96
C ALA A 120 1.75 2.94 -6.35
N ASP A 121 2.07 2.23 -7.42
CA ASP A 121 1.89 2.70 -8.80
C ASP A 121 0.43 2.71 -9.25
N GLU A 122 -0.46 1.88 -8.66
CA GLU A 122 -1.89 1.85 -8.97
C GLU A 122 -2.59 3.17 -8.66
N MET A 123 -1.95 4.04 -7.87
CA MET A 123 -2.45 5.39 -7.64
C MET A 123 -2.54 6.24 -8.89
N ASP A 124 -1.74 5.98 -9.91
CA ASP A 124 -1.85 6.68 -11.22
C ASP A 124 -3.17 6.34 -11.91
N ASP A 125 -3.57 5.07 -11.87
CA ASP A 125 -4.86 4.62 -12.41
C ASP A 125 -6.03 5.21 -11.61
N ILE A 126 -5.91 5.31 -10.29
CA ILE A 126 -6.90 5.94 -9.43
C ILE A 126 -7.06 7.43 -9.78
N LEU A 127 -5.98 8.16 -9.96
CA LEU A 127 -6.04 9.57 -10.35
C LEU A 127 -6.68 9.74 -11.73
N THR A 128 -6.35 8.86 -12.67
CA THR A 128 -6.97 8.83 -14.00
C THR A 128 -8.48 8.51 -13.93
N ALA A 129 -8.88 7.59 -13.05
CA ALA A 129 -10.28 7.29 -12.81
C ALA A 129 -11.03 8.51 -12.22
N CYS A 130 -10.43 9.23 -11.27
CA CYS A 130 -11.02 10.45 -10.71
C CYS A 130 -11.22 11.54 -11.78
N GLU A 131 -10.26 11.73 -12.68
CA GLU A 131 -10.39 12.68 -13.80
C GLU A 131 -11.59 12.32 -14.70
N LYS A 132 -11.71 11.06 -15.10
CA LYS A 132 -12.84 10.57 -15.91
C LYS A 132 -14.18 10.71 -15.21
N LEU A 133 -14.24 10.41 -13.89
CA LEU A 133 -15.45 10.58 -13.10
C LEU A 133 -15.86 12.05 -13.04
N THR A 134 -14.90 12.96 -12.90
CA THR A 134 -15.15 14.41 -12.92
C THR A 134 -15.76 14.87 -14.24
N GLU A 135 -15.29 14.34 -15.38
CA GLU A 135 -15.90 14.60 -16.71
C GLU A 135 -17.38 14.19 -16.75
N HIS A 136 -17.75 13.16 -16.01
CA HIS A 136 -19.14 12.70 -15.83
C HIS A 136 -19.88 13.37 -14.67
N ARG A 137 -19.32 14.43 -14.07
CA ARG A 137 -19.90 15.18 -12.94
C ARG A 137 -20.08 14.32 -11.67
N ILE A 138 -19.23 13.34 -11.48
CA ILE A 138 -19.16 12.51 -10.28
C ILE A 138 -17.95 12.96 -9.46
N ASN A 139 -18.24 13.58 -8.30
CA ASN A 139 -17.21 14.05 -7.39
C ASN A 139 -16.68 12.89 -6.55
N CYS A 140 -15.39 12.66 -6.60
CA CYS A 140 -14.71 11.67 -5.78
C CYS A 140 -13.35 12.19 -5.31
N ASP A 141 -12.89 11.66 -4.19
CA ASP A 141 -11.56 11.89 -3.67
C ASP A 141 -10.64 10.71 -3.99
N ALA A 142 -9.34 10.95 -4.11
CA ALA A 142 -8.31 9.91 -4.26
C ALA A 142 -7.40 9.90 -3.02
N LEU A 143 -7.40 8.78 -2.31
CA LEU A 143 -6.57 8.56 -1.14
C LEU A 143 -5.51 7.51 -1.43
N LYS A 144 -4.26 7.89 -1.23
CA LYS A 144 -3.09 7.01 -1.31
C LYS A 144 -2.74 6.48 0.07
N LEU A 145 -2.60 5.17 0.19
CA LEU A 145 -1.98 4.54 1.34
C LEU A 145 -0.47 4.42 1.13
N VAL A 146 0.31 4.75 2.15
CA VAL A 146 1.74 4.45 2.21
C VAL A 146 1.99 3.33 3.20
N LYS A 147 1.36 3.37 4.37
CA LYS A 147 1.34 2.26 5.31
C LYS A 147 0.08 1.42 5.09
N LEU A 148 0.28 0.21 4.59
CA LEU A 148 -0.82 -0.70 4.26
C LEU A 148 -1.36 -1.44 5.49
N PHE A 149 -0.49 -1.72 6.48
CA PHE A 149 -0.86 -2.47 7.68
C PHE A 149 0.05 -2.09 8.86
N PRO A 150 -0.47 -2.01 10.10
CA PRO A 150 -1.90 -1.87 10.42
C PRO A 150 -2.41 -0.46 10.05
N PHE A 151 -3.71 -0.35 9.80
CA PHE A 151 -4.33 0.97 9.63
C PHE A 151 -4.27 1.77 10.93
N THR A 152 -4.10 3.08 10.80
CA THR A 152 -4.25 3.98 11.93
C THR A 152 -5.71 4.40 12.11
N GLU A 153 -6.12 4.70 13.34
CA GLU A 153 -7.46 5.24 13.61
C GLU A 153 -7.74 6.49 12.74
N LYS A 154 -6.74 7.35 12.56
CA LYS A 154 -6.87 8.54 11.71
C LYS A 154 -7.21 8.20 10.27
N MET A 155 -6.63 7.14 9.72
CA MET A 155 -6.92 6.70 8.36
C MET A 155 -8.36 6.18 8.26
N ILE A 156 -8.80 5.36 9.19
CA ILE A 156 -10.20 4.87 9.22
C ILE A 156 -11.18 6.04 9.36
N GLU A 157 -10.94 6.96 10.31
CA GLU A 157 -11.74 8.18 10.48
C GLU A 157 -11.81 9.04 9.22
N ALA A 158 -10.74 9.08 8.44
CA ALA A 158 -10.68 9.88 7.21
C ALA A 158 -11.58 9.34 6.09
N VAL A 159 -11.99 8.07 6.14
CA VAL A 159 -12.75 7.42 5.06
C VAL A 159 -14.12 6.89 5.46
N LYS A 160 -14.41 6.74 6.75
CA LYS A 160 -15.64 6.10 7.25
C LYS A 160 -16.94 6.81 6.87
N ASP A 161 -16.90 8.12 6.62
CA ASP A 161 -18.08 8.93 6.34
C ASP A 161 -18.41 9.04 4.84
N TYR A 162 -17.55 8.49 3.96
CA TYR A 162 -17.87 8.41 2.54
C TYR A 162 -19.00 7.40 2.29
N LYS A 163 -19.93 7.74 1.40
CA LYS A 163 -21.00 6.82 1.01
C LYS A 163 -20.50 5.62 0.22
N ILE A 164 -19.42 5.83 -0.52
CA ILE A 164 -18.79 4.80 -1.36
C ILE A 164 -17.29 4.84 -1.07
N VAL A 165 -16.77 3.72 -0.61
CA VAL A 165 -15.33 3.48 -0.49
C VAL A 165 -14.96 2.40 -1.50
N LEU A 166 -14.15 2.75 -2.49
CA LEU A 166 -13.65 1.83 -3.50
C LEU A 166 -12.16 1.63 -3.26
N PHE A 167 -11.74 0.38 -3.09
CA PHE A 167 -10.34 0.00 -2.93
C PHE A 167 -9.89 -0.79 -4.15
N ALA A 168 -8.81 -0.36 -4.81
CA ALA A 168 -8.20 -1.08 -5.92
C ALA A 168 -6.78 -1.48 -5.56
N GLU A 169 -6.41 -2.73 -5.81
CA GLU A 169 -5.07 -3.23 -5.50
C GLU A 169 -4.70 -4.45 -6.35
N GLU A 170 -3.42 -4.59 -6.62
CA GLU A 170 -2.84 -5.78 -7.21
C GLU A 170 -2.52 -6.82 -6.14
N CYS A 171 -3.55 -7.50 -5.65
CA CYS A 171 -3.45 -8.51 -4.60
C CYS A 171 -4.44 -9.65 -4.83
N VAL A 172 -4.21 -10.79 -4.17
CA VAL A 172 -5.23 -11.84 -4.09
C VAL A 172 -6.45 -11.34 -3.32
N GLU A 173 -7.64 -11.86 -3.63
CA GLU A 173 -8.89 -11.44 -3.02
C GLU A 173 -8.89 -11.66 -1.50
N TRP A 174 -8.59 -12.87 -1.07
CA TRP A 174 -8.69 -13.27 0.33
C TRP A 174 -7.47 -12.82 1.16
N GLY A 175 -7.73 -12.10 2.23
CA GLY A 175 -6.71 -11.52 3.09
C GLY A 175 -6.07 -10.25 2.54
N SER A 176 -6.64 -9.67 1.50
CA SER A 176 -6.16 -8.42 0.90
C SER A 176 -6.26 -7.22 1.85
N ILE A 177 -5.58 -6.14 1.53
CA ILE A 177 -5.63 -4.89 2.30
C ILE A 177 -7.02 -4.26 2.21
N GLY A 178 -7.66 -4.35 1.03
CA GLY A 178 -9.03 -3.85 0.82
C GLY A 178 -10.07 -4.65 1.61
N GLU A 179 -9.94 -5.99 1.69
CA GLU A 179 -10.79 -6.82 2.54
C GLU A 179 -10.64 -6.45 4.02
N HIS A 180 -9.40 -6.23 4.48
CA HIS A 180 -9.13 -5.78 5.83
C HIS A 180 -9.73 -4.39 6.12
N LEU A 181 -9.64 -3.46 5.17
CA LEU A 181 -10.28 -2.15 5.30
C LEU A 181 -11.81 -2.29 5.40
N ALA A 182 -12.43 -3.11 4.55
CA ALA A 182 -13.87 -3.33 4.59
C ALA A 182 -14.35 -3.93 5.94
N TYR A 183 -13.50 -4.71 6.60
CA TYR A 183 -13.78 -5.21 7.96
C TYR A 183 -13.69 -4.11 9.03
N CYS A 184 -12.84 -3.10 8.82
CA CYS A 184 -12.63 -1.99 9.78
C CYS A 184 -13.69 -0.89 9.66
N LEU A 185 -14.43 -0.80 8.53
CA LEU A 185 -15.49 0.19 8.27
C LEU A 185 -16.86 -0.32 8.68
#